data_3f1b52cb655ea98182d0c8921d52e819
#
_entry.id   3f1b52cb655ea98182d0c8921d52e819
#
_cell.length_a   1.000
_cell.length_b   1.000
_cell.length_c   1.000
_cell.angle_alpha   90.00
_cell.angle_beta   90.00
_cell.angle_gamma   90.00
#
_symmetry.space_group_name_H-M   'P 1'
#
loop_
_entity.id
_entity.type
_entity.pdbx_description
1 polymer ?
#
loop_
_entity_poly.entity_id
_entity_poly.type
_entity_poly.pdbx_seq_one_letter_code
_entity_poly.pdbx_strand_id
1 'polypeptide(L)'
;VFLNLHELSPLRDLVQRQWWAWLLLFFLDDFVYYWFHRANHEVRFFWAGHVPHHSSIKLNFGTALRQGVGERVHKYFFWVPLPLLGFDPLMIFTIISLNLIYQFWVHTELVKKLPRGIEWLFNTPSHHRVHHASNLRYLDRNHAGVLIIWDRMFGTFSEERDGEAVEYGLTKNINTHNPVTVALGEYQ
;
A
#
# COMPACT_ATOMS: atom_id res chain seq x y z
N VAL A 1 4.68 14.03 -17.13
CA VAL A 1 3.30 13.51 -17.25
C VAL A 1 2.37 14.30 -16.32
N PHE A 2 2.52 14.25 -14.98
CA PHE A 2 1.58 14.88 -14.02
C PHE A 2 1.41 16.38 -14.21
N LEU A 3 2.47 17.13 -14.52
CA LEU A 3 2.40 18.55 -14.82
C LEU A 3 1.47 18.82 -16.02
N ASN A 4 1.72 18.10 -17.14
CA ASN A 4 0.91 18.28 -18.34
C ASN A 4 -0.57 17.91 -18.12
N LEU A 5 -0.83 16.85 -17.34
CA LEU A 5 -2.20 16.44 -16.99
C LEU A 5 -2.90 17.49 -16.12
N HIS A 6 -2.18 18.09 -15.17
CA HIS A 6 -2.70 19.18 -14.34
C HIS A 6 -3.01 20.42 -15.17
N GLU A 7 -2.15 20.78 -16.13
CA GLU A 7 -2.40 21.91 -17.04
C GLU A 7 -3.66 21.73 -17.91
N LEU A 8 -3.97 20.46 -18.24
CA LEU A 8 -5.18 20.11 -18.99
C LEU A 8 -6.44 20.06 -18.12
N SER A 9 -6.31 20.10 -16.81
CA SER A 9 -7.46 20.01 -15.92
C SER A 9 -8.32 21.27 -15.94
N PRO A 10 -9.64 21.15 -16.20
CA PRO A 10 -10.55 22.29 -16.07
C PRO A 10 -10.79 22.72 -14.61
N LEU A 11 -10.38 21.89 -13.64
CA LEU A 11 -10.61 22.13 -12.21
C LEU A 11 -9.40 22.74 -11.50
N ARG A 12 -8.25 22.91 -12.17
CA ARG A 12 -7.00 23.36 -11.53
C ARG A 12 -7.14 24.68 -10.79
N ASP A 13 -7.86 25.63 -11.38
CA ASP A 13 -8.03 26.97 -10.81
C ASP A 13 -9.03 27.00 -9.64
N LEU A 14 -9.91 25.99 -9.56
CA LEU A 14 -10.85 25.77 -8.46
C LEU A 14 -10.18 25.07 -7.27
N VAL A 15 -9.42 24.03 -7.56
CA VAL A 15 -8.82 23.16 -6.51
C VAL A 15 -7.66 23.87 -5.81
N GLN A 16 -6.68 24.36 -6.56
CA GLN A 16 -5.49 25.04 -6.04
C GLN A 16 -4.91 24.37 -4.78
N ARG A 17 -4.20 25.12 -3.92
CA ARG A 17 -3.63 24.63 -2.66
C ARG A 17 -4.47 25.01 -1.43
N GLN A 18 -5.79 24.97 -1.57
CA GLN A 18 -6.73 25.25 -0.49
C GLN A 18 -6.66 24.17 0.61
N TRP A 19 -6.94 24.53 1.86
CA TRP A 19 -6.88 23.57 2.97
C TRP A 19 -7.81 22.36 2.79
N TRP A 20 -9.02 22.58 2.24
CA TRP A 20 -9.97 21.49 1.94
C TRP A 20 -9.46 20.55 0.83
N ALA A 21 -8.67 21.09 -0.14
CA ALA A 21 -8.08 20.29 -1.20
C ALA A 21 -7.04 19.31 -0.65
N TRP A 22 -6.26 19.69 0.36
CA TRP A 22 -5.35 18.78 1.04
C TRP A 22 -6.08 17.65 1.75
N LEU A 23 -7.20 17.97 2.45
CA LEU A 23 -8.02 16.96 3.13
C LEU A 23 -8.65 15.99 2.13
N LEU A 24 -9.24 16.52 1.05
CA LEU A 24 -9.84 15.69 0.00
C LEU A 24 -8.78 14.83 -0.67
N LEU A 25 -7.61 15.39 -1.00
CA LEU A 25 -6.50 14.66 -1.61
C LEU A 25 -5.99 13.53 -0.71
N PHE A 26 -5.93 13.74 0.60
CA PHE A 26 -5.57 12.66 1.54
C PHE A 26 -6.51 11.45 1.41
N PHE A 27 -7.83 11.67 1.40
CA PHE A 27 -8.78 10.56 1.25
C PHE A 27 -8.72 9.92 -0.14
N LEU A 28 -8.53 10.72 -1.19
CA LEU A 28 -8.42 10.21 -2.55
C LEU A 28 -7.12 9.42 -2.76
N ASP A 29 -6.00 9.90 -2.23
CA ASP A 29 -4.71 9.18 -2.28
C ASP A 29 -4.79 7.83 -1.56
N ASP A 30 -5.34 7.82 -0.35
CA ASP A 30 -5.48 6.61 0.46
C ASP A 30 -6.45 5.61 -0.19
N PHE A 31 -7.52 6.10 -0.81
CA PHE A 31 -8.44 5.29 -1.62
C PHE A 31 -7.75 4.70 -2.87
N VAL A 32 -7.00 5.52 -3.61
CA VAL A 32 -6.22 5.09 -4.78
C VAL A 32 -5.18 4.06 -4.35
N TYR A 33 -4.50 4.30 -3.21
CA TYR A 33 -3.53 3.37 -2.66
C TYR A 33 -4.16 2.01 -2.34
N TYR A 34 -5.33 1.98 -1.70
CA TYR A 34 -6.05 0.74 -1.42
C TYR A 34 -6.26 -0.10 -2.71
N TRP A 35 -6.79 0.52 -3.77
CA TRP A 35 -7.02 -0.17 -5.04
C TRP A 35 -5.74 -0.58 -5.75
N PHE A 36 -4.72 0.27 -5.73
CA PHE A 36 -3.39 -0.07 -6.24
C PHE A 36 -2.82 -1.29 -5.52
N HIS A 37 -2.83 -1.28 -4.18
CA HIS A 37 -2.28 -2.34 -3.36
C HIS A 37 -3.06 -3.65 -3.51
N ARG A 38 -4.39 -3.56 -3.53
CA ARG A 38 -5.26 -4.70 -3.81
C ARG A 38 -5.01 -5.28 -5.21
N ALA A 39 -4.87 -4.45 -6.23
CA ALA A 39 -4.54 -4.91 -7.58
C ALA A 39 -3.17 -5.62 -7.63
N ASN A 40 -2.20 -5.16 -6.84
CA ASN A 40 -0.89 -5.82 -6.71
C ASN A 40 -1.02 -7.25 -6.14
N HIS A 41 -2.05 -7.55 -5.37
CA HIS A 41 -2.32 -8.89 -4.85
C HIS A 41 -3.18 -9.74 -5.79
N GLU A 42 -4.21 -9.16 -6.40
CA GLU A 42 -5.21 -9.90 -7.17
C GLU A 42 -4.84 -10.08 -8.66
N VAL A 43 -3.95 -9.23 -9.20
CA VAL A 43 -3.56 -9.28 -10.62
C VAL A 43 -2.13 -9.78 -10.76
N ARG A 44 -1.93 -10.95 -11.40
CA ARG A 44 -0.62 -11.62 -11.52
C ARG A 44 0.50 -10.69 -12.03
N PHE A 45 0.22 -9.86 -13.03
CA PHE A 45 1.22 -8.93 -13.57
C PHE A 45 1.72 -7.94 -12.52
N PHE A 46 0.81 -7.40 -11.71
CA PHE A 46 1.16 -6.46 -10.65
C PHE A 46 1.78 -7.18 -9.45
N TRP A 47 1.28 -8.38 -9.12
CA TRP A 47 1.87 -9.24 -8.10
C TRP A 47 3.35 -9.53 -8.35
N ALA A 48 3.74 -9.80 -9.60
CA ALA A 48 5.13 -10.03 -9.96
C ALA A 48 6.05 -8.83 -9.59
N GLY A 49 5.52 -7.60 -9.57
CA GLY A 49 6.23 -6.42 -9.08
C GLY A 49 6.22 -6.30 -7.56
N HIS A 50 5.24 -6.89 -6.87
CA HIS A 50 5.03 -6.74 -5.44
C HIS A 50 5.57 -7.93 -4.61
N VAL A 51 5.68 -9.11 -5.21
CA VAL A 51 6.20 -10.32 -4.56
C VAL A 51 7.54 -10.15 -3.85
N PRO A 52 8.52 -9.33 -4.32
CA PRO A 52 9.74 -9.08 -3.58
C PRO A 52 9.49 -8.52 -2.17
N HIS A 53 8.46 -7.68 -2.02
CA HIS A 53 8.06 -7.10 -0.74
C HIS A 53 7.55 -8.18 0.23
N HIS A 54 6.71 -9.10 -0.24
CA HIS A 54 6.14 -10.21 0.54
C HIS A 54 7.08 -11.41 0.73
N SER A 55 8.20 -11.49 0.00
CA SER A 55 9.10 -12.64 0.05
C SER A 55 9.98 -12.73 1.31
N SER A 56 9.91 -11.75 2.21
CA SER A 56 10.65 -11.77 3.47
C SER A 56 9.98 -12.69 4.49
N ILE A 57 10.75 -13.59 5.09
CA ILE A 57 10.30 -14.46 6.19
C ILE A 57 10.31 -13.75 7.55
N LYS A 58 10.56 -12.45 7.59
CA LYS A 58 10.51 -11.58 8.77
C LYS A 58 9.88 -10.27 8.41
N LEU A 59 9.10 -9.70 9.34
CA LEU A 59 8.53 -8.37 9.20
C LEU A 59 9.33 -7.36 10.02
N ASN A 60 9.93 -6.40 9.35
CA ASN A 60 10.69 -5.30 9.95
C ASN A 60 10.84 -4.13 8.97
N PHE A 61 11.46 -3.04 9.40
CA PHE A 61 11.67 -1.86 8.55
C PHE A 61 12.48 -2.13 7.27
N GLY A 62 13.33 -3.17 7.26
CA GLY A 62 14.00 -3.63 6.04
C GLY A 62 13.02 -4.22 5.02
N THR A 63 11.94 -4.87 5.49
CA THR A 63 10.84 -5.34 4.64
C THR A 63 10.13 -4.18 3.97
N ALA A 64 9.86 -3.09 4.71
CA ALA A 64 9.24 -1.88 4.15
C ALA A 64 10.04 -1.27 2.99
N LEU A 65 11.36 -1.37 3.04
CA LEU A 65 12.25 -0.84 1.99
C LEU A 65 12.46 -1.81 0.81
N ARG A 66 11.98 -3.05 0.93
CA ARG A 66 12.14 -4.09 -0.07
C ARG A 66 11.04 -3.98 -1.13
N GLN A 67 11.24 -3.09 -2.10
CA GLN A 67 10.27 -2.81 -3.16
C GLN A 67 10.73 -3.39 -4.50
N GLY A 68 9.79 -4.00 -5.24
CA GLY A 68 10.07 -4.51 -6.58
C GLY A 68 10.21 -3.40 -7.62
N VAL A 69 11.06 -3.64 -8.62
CA VAL A 69 11.29 -2.68 -9.72
C VAL A 69 10.00 -2.47 -10.54
N GLY A 70 9.27 -3.56 -10.82
CA GLY A 70 8.04 -3.52 -11.62
C GLY A 70 6.95 -2.65 -10.99
N GLU A 71 6.78 -2.73 -9.67
CA GLU A 71 5.82 -1.90 -8.95
C GLU A 71 6.05 -0.40 -9.16
N ARG A 72 7.30 0.04 -9.16
CA ARG A 72 7.66 1.45 -9.40
C ARG A 72 7.25 1.95 -10.78
N VAL A 73 7.17 1.05 -11.77
CA VAL A 73 6.78 1.40 -13.15
C VAL A 73 5.27 1.62 -13.25
N HIS A 74 4.47 0.67 -12.74
CA HIS A 74 3.02 0.73 -12.90
C HIS A 74 2.29 1.56 -11.83
N LYS A 75 2.90 1.80 -10.67
CA LYS A 75 2.32 2.55 -9.57
C LYS A 75 1.62 3.84 -10.01
N TYR A 76 2.33 4.68 -10.72
CA TYR A 76 1.85 6.02 -11.05
C TYR A 76 0.63 6.05 -12.00
N PHE A 77 0.31 4.96 -12.69
CA PHE A 77 -0.91 4.88 -13.50
C PHE A 77 -2.17 5.04 -12.65
N PHE A 78 -2.16 4.54 -11.43
CA PHE A 78 -3.28 4.65 -10.51
C PHE A 78 -3.51 6.09 -10.04
N TRP A 79 -2.45 6.91 -9.98
CA TRP A 79 -2.51 8.30 -9.55
C TRP A 79 -2.79 9.30 -10.69
N VAL A 80 -2.80 8.87 -11.95
CA VAL A 80 -3.11 9.71 -13.12
C VAL A 80 -4.42 10.50 -12.99
N PRO A 81 -5.51 9.98 -12.40
CA PRO A 81 -6.74 10.75 -12.23
C PRO A 81 -6.58 12.01 -11.37
N LEU A 82 -5.67 12.03 -10.41
CA LEU A 82 -5.56 13.13 -9.44
C LEU A 82 -5.16 14.47 -10.07
N PRO A 83 -4.14 14.59 -10.92
CA PRO A 83 -3.85 15.85 -11.61
C PRO A 83 -4.96 16.26 -12.57
N LEU A 84 -5.70 15.31 -13.18
CA LEU A 84 -6.87 15.61 -14.01
C LEU A 84 -8.05 16.18 -13.20
N LEU A 85 -8.14 15.81 -11.91
CA LEU A 85 -9.08 16.40 -10.97
C LEU A 85 -8.63 17.76 -10.43
N GLY A 86 -7.52 18.32 -10.94
CA GLY A 86 -7.04 19.66 -10.62
C GLY A 86 -6.07 19.73 -9.44
N PHE A 87 -5.66 18.59 -8.85
CA PHE A 87 -4.68 18.61 -7.78
C PHE A 87 -3.27 18.91 -8.30
N ASP A 88 -2.61 19.89 -7.68
CA ASP A 88 -1.23 20.25 -7.99
C ASP A 88 -0.30 19.04 -7.79
N PRO A 89 0.57 18.71 -8.75
CA PRO A 89 1.51 17.59 -8.63
C PRO A 89 2.37 17.60 -7.37
N LEU A 90 2.75 18.78 -6.87
CA LEU A 90 3.50 18.88 -5.61
C LEU A 90 2.66 18.41 -4.43
N MET A 91 1.36 18.76 -4.39
CA MET A 91 0.45 18.25 -3.36
C MET A 91 0.33 16.73 -3.43
N ILE A 92 0.15 16.18 -4.65
CA ILE A 92 0.04 14.72 -4.87
C ILE A 92 1.29 14.01 -4.36
N PHE A 93 2.48 14.44 -4.77
CA PHE A 93 3.74 13.82 -4.31
C PHE A 93 3.97 14.00 -2.80
N THR A 94 3.51 15.09 -2.22
CA THR A 94 3.58 15.30 -0.77
C THR A 94 2.71 14.29 -0.02
N ILE A 95 1.45 14.11 -0.43
CA ILE A 95 0.55 13.14 0.21
C ILE A 95 1.03 11.70 0.00
N ILE A 96 1.47 11.33 -1.20
CA ILE A 96 2.09 10.01 -1.47
C ILE A 96 3.28 9.78 -0.51
N SER A 97 4.12 10.80 -0.30
CA SER A 97 5.29 10.69 0.59
C SER A 97 4.89 10.49 2.05
N LEU A 98 3.87 11.22 2.51
CA LEU A 98 3.34 11.08 3.87
C LEU A 98 2.71 9.69 4.07
N ASN A 99 1.98 9.19 3.08
CA ASN A 99 1.42 7.84 3.09
C ASN A 99 2.54 6.77 3.17
N LEU A 100 3.61 6.91 2.39
CA LEU A 100 4.76 6.00 2.45
C LEU A 100 5.48 6.04 3.80
N ILE A 101 5.62 7.22 4.42
CA ILE A 101 6.18 7.36 5.78
C ILE A 101 5.28 6.64 6.79
N TYR A 102 3.95 6.80 6.66
CA TYR A 102 3.01 6.07 7.50
C TYR A 102 3.17 4.56 7.32
N GLN A 103 3.25 4.07 6.10
CA GLN A 103 3.40 2.65 5.84
C GLN A 103 4.74 2.09 6.30
N PHE A 104 5.79 2.89 6.34
CA PHE A 104 7.08 2.44 6.87
C PHE A 104 6.98 2.00 8.34
N TRP A 105 6.31 2.78 9.19
CA TRP A 105 6.23 2.47 10.61
C TRP A 105 5.36 1.24 10.94
N VAL A 106 4.37 0.89 10.10
CA VAL A 106 3.52 -0.29 10.36
C VAL A 106 4.25 -1.62 10.14
N HIS A 107 5.42 -1.62 9.50
CA HIS A 107 6.24 -2.81 9.29
C HIS A 107 7.05 -3.19 10.54
N THR A 108 6.35 -3.54 11.62
CA THR A 108 7.01 -3.92 12.88
C THR A 108 6.21 -4.94 13.67
N GLU A 109 6.93 -5.83 14.36
CA GLU A 109 6.37 -6.77 15.34
C GLU A 109 6.41 -6.21 16.77
N LEU A 110 7.09 -5.08 17.00
CA LEU A 110 7.27 -4.50 18.34
C LEU A 110 5.98 -3.89 18.89
N VAL A 111 5.15 -3.30 18.01
CA VAL A 111 3.88 -2.71 18.40
C VAL A 111 2.79 -3.77 18.27
N LYS A 112 2.19 -4.13 19.39
CA LYS A 112 1.05 -5.05 19.44
C LYS A 112 -0.23 -4.35 19.00
N LYS A 113 -1.40 -4.93 19.27
CA LYS A 113 -2.68 -4.28 18.99
C LYS A 113 -2.80 -2.96 19.74
N LEU A 114 -3.28 -1.95 19.04
CA LEU A 114 -3.58 -0.63 19.60
C LEU A 114 -5.01 -0.58 20.16
N PRO A 115 -5.40 0.49 20.87
CA PRO A 115 -6.76 0.66 21.36
C PRO A 115 -7.80 0.54 20.23
N ARG A 116 -8.97 -0.05 20.54
CA ARG A 116 -10.01 -0.41 19.56
C ARG A 116 -10.39 0.70 18.59
N GLY A 117 -10.46 1.96 19.03
CA GLY A 117 -10.82 3.08 18.16
C GLY A 117 -9.75 3.34 17.08
N ILE A 118 -8.47 3.16 17.42
CA ILE A 118 -7.35 3.28 16.47
C ILE A 118 -7.38 2.11 15.49
N GLU A 119 -7.51 0.86 15.99
CA GLU A 119 -7.62 -0.33 15.16
C GLU A 119 -8.87 -0.32 14.24
N TRP A 120 -9.92 0.40 14.64
CA TRP A 120 -11.12 0.49 13.82
C TRP A 120 -10.93 1.41 12.61
N LEU A 121 -10.19 2.51 12.78
CA LEU A 121 -10.06 3.57 11.78
C LEU A 121 -8.77 3.44 10.95
N PHE A 122 -7.65 3.11 11.61
CA PHE A 122 -6.32 3.17 10.99
C PHE A 122 -5.78 1.77 10.67
N ASN A 123 -4.98 1.69 9.61
CA ASN A 123 -4.11 0.54 9.37
C ASN A 123 -2.96 0.56 10.39
N THR A 124 -2.90 -0.45 11.23
CA THR A 124 -1.93 -0.55 12.33
C THR A 124 -0.90 -1.64 12.06
N PRO A 125 0.19 -1.74 12.85
CA PRO A 125 1.11 -2.85 12.75
C PRO A 125 0.43 -4.23 12.86
N SER A 126 -0.63 -4.35 13.67
CA SER A 126 -1.43 -5.58 13.78
C SER A 126 -2.08 -5.95 12.45
N HIS A 127 -2.72 -4.99 11.78
CA HIS A 127 -3.34 -5.21 10.47
C HIS A 127 -2.29 -5.53 9.39
N HIS A 128 -1.15 -4.87 9.45
CA HIS A 128 -0.09 -5.03 8.47
C HIS A 128 0.68 -6.36 8.64
N ARG A 129 0.77 -6.90 9.88
CA ARG A 129 1.23 -8.28 10.11
C ARG A 129 0.33 -9.29 9.42
N VAL A 130 -0.99 -9.13 9.54
CA VAL A 130 -1.97 -9.97 8.83
C VAL A 130 -1.78 -9.86 7.31
N HIS A 131 -1.56 -8.64 6.79
CA HIS A 131 -1.32 -8.41 5.38
C HIS A 131 -0.10 -9.16 4.84
N HIS A 132 1.00 -9.18 5.59
CA HIS A 132 2.23 -9.91 5.24
C HIS A 132 2.21 -11.40 5.56
N ALA A 133 1.11 -11.90 6.13
CA ALA A 133 1.02 -13.29 6.56
C ALA A 133 0.84 -14.26 5.39
N SER A 134 1.54 -15.39 5.46
CA SER A 134 1.34 -16.54 4.55
C SER A 134 0.32 -17.56 5.06
N ASN A 135 -0.25 -17.36 6.25
CA ASN A 135 -1.34 -18.18 6.77
C ASN A 135 -2.55 -18.11 5.82
N LEU A 136 -3.13 -19.23 5.42
CA LEU A 136 -4.19 -19.32 4.40
C LEU A 136 -5.39 -18.38 4.63
N ARG A 137 -5.77 -18.16 5.90
CA ARG A 137 -6.88 -17.28 6.25
C ARG A 137 -6.59 -15.79 6.09
N TYR A 138 -5.30 -15.41 6.07
CA TYR A 138 -4.84 -14.02 6.00
C TYR A 138 -4.42 -13.62 4.59
N LEU A 139 -4.40 -14.56 3.64
CA LEU A 139 -4.03 -14.26 2.26
C LEU A 139 -4.97 -13.20 1.67
N ASP A 140 -4.39 -12.23 0.98
CA ASP A 140 -5.08 -11.13 0.29
C ASP A 140 -6.02 -10.34 1.21
N ARG A 141 -5.53 -9.98 2.40
CA ARG A 141 -6.23 -9.16 3.39
C ARG A 141 -5.48 -7.89 3.72
N ASN A 142 -6.22 -6.87 4.18
CA ASN A 142 -5.72 -5.62 4.75
C ASN A 142 -4.82 -4.82 3.79
N HIS A 143 -5.36 -4.40 2.64
CA HIS A 143 -4.62 -3.66 1.60
C HIS A 143 -4.51 -2.15 1.86
N ALA A 144 -5.14 -1.62 2.92
CA ALA A 144 -5.16 -0.19 3.20
C ALA A 144 -3.77 0.42 3.40
N GLY A 145 -3.62 1.68 3.00
CA GLY A 145 -2.47 2.51 3.31
C GLY A 145 -2.52 3.04 4.74
N VAL A 146 -3.34 4.06 4.97
CA VAL A 146 -3.52 4.73 6.28
C VAL A 146 -4.83 4.32 6.96
N LEU A 147 -5.94 4.30 6.22
CA LEU A 147 -7.27 4.08 6.78
C LEU A 147 -7.78 2.66 6.47
N ILE A 148 -7.87 1.81 7.49
CA ILE A 148 -8.37 0.42 7.37
C ILE A 148 -9.87 0.35 7.00
N ILE A 149 -10.55 1.47 7.00
CA ILE A 149 -11.96 1.56 6.61
C ILE A 149 -12.22 1.04 5.18
N TRP A 150 -11.25 1.19 4.26
CA TRP A 150 -11.39 0.67 2.90
C TRP A 150 -11.50 -0.85 2.88
N ASP A 151 -10.65 -1.54 3.65
CA ASP A 151 -10.74 -2.99 3.78
C ASP A 151 -12.05 -3.44 4.38
N ARG A 152 -12.59 -2.69 5.36
CA ARG A 152 -13.90 -2.97 5.95
C ARG A 152 -15.02 -2.75 4.94
N MET A 153 -14.97 -1.68 4.15
CA MET A 153 -15.98 -1.36 3.14
C MET A 153 -16.00 -2.36 1.99
N PHE A 154 -14.83 -2.84 1.57
CA PHE A 154 -14.70 -3.73 0.41
C PHE A 154 -14.48 -5.21 0.78
N GLY A 155 -14.64 -5.58 2.05
CA GLY A 155 -14.67 -6.98 2.52
C GLY A 155 -13.31 -7.69 2.56
N THR A 156 -12.21 -6.94 2.52
CA THR A 156 -10.85 -7.48 2.62
C THR A 156 -10.24 -7.37 4.02
N PHE A 157 -11.00 -6.87 5.00
CA PHE A 157 -10.54 -6.77 6.38
C PHE A 157 -10.40 -8.13 7.06
N SER A 158 -9.29 -8.32 7.78
CA SER A 158 -9.09 -9.44 8.71
C SER A 158 -8.32 -8.96 9.94
N GLU A 159 -8.82 -9.33 11.11
CA GLU A 159 -8.15 -9.05 12.38
C GLU A 159 -7.08 -10.10 12.68
N GLU A 160 -5.95 -9.66 13.24
CA GLU A 160 -4.94 -10.56 13.81
C GLU A 160 -5.56 -11.30 15.01
N ARG A 161 -5.51 -12.63 15.01
CA ARG A 161 -6.09 -13.46 16.08
C ARG A 161 -5.09 -13.72 17.19
N ASP A 162 -5.56 -13.58 18.41
CA ASP A 162 -4.78 -13.96 19.58
C ASP A 162 -4.57 -15.48 19.60
N GLY A 163 -3.35 -15.92 19.88
CA GLY A 163 -3.00 -17.35 19.93
C GLY A 163 -2.68 -18.00 18.58
N GLU A 164 -2.83 -17.30 17.47
CA GLU A 164 -2.40 -17.75 16.15
C GLU A 164 -1.12 -17.03 15.74
N ALA A 165 -0.03 -17.77 15.61
CA ALA A 165 1.24 -17.21 15.16
C ALA A 165 1.14 -16.75 13.70
N VAL A 166 1.58 -15.53 13.42
CA VAL A 166 1.68 -15.02 12.06
C VAL A 166 2.94 -15.59 11.42
N GLU A 167 2.77 -16.25 10.28
CA GLU A 167 3.87 -16.77 9.47
C GLU A 167 4.10 -15.82 8.29
N TYR A 168 5.37 -15.45 8.03
CA TYR A 168 5.73 -14.52 6.96
C TYR A 168 6.41 -15.25 5.80
N GLY A 169 6.44 -14.58 4.65
CA GLY A 169 6.96 -15.10 3.40
C GLY A 169 5.86 -15.47 2.44
N LEU A 170 6.22 -16.19 1.39
CA LEU A 170 5.30 -16.66 0.39
C LEU A 170 4.79 -18.06 0.74
N THR A 171 3.60 -18.43 0.26
CA THR A 171 3.09 -19.81 0.38
C THR A 171 4.05 -20.84 -0.25
N LYS A 172 4.82 -20.41 -1.25
CA LYS A 172 5.98 -21.13 -1.80
C LYS A 172 7.15 -20.16 -1.88
N ASN A 173 8.07 -20.24 -0.93
CA ASN A 173 9.21 -19.33 -0.85
C ASN A 173 10.18 -19.51 -2.03
N ILE A 174 10.75 -18.39 -2.48
CA ILE A 174 11.71 -18.35 -3.58
C ILE A 174 13.04 -19.03 -3.20
N ASN A 175 13.37 -19.14 -1.93
CA ASN A 175 14.56 -19.80 -1.37
C ASN A 175 15.88 -19.32 -1.99
N THR A 176 15.98 -18.03 -2.32
CA THR A 176 17.20 -17.39 -2.84
C THR A 176 17.36 -15.99 -2.27
N HIS A 177 18.63 -15.57 -2.17
CA HIS A 177 19.01 -14.19 -1.85
C HIS A 177 19.52 -13.42 -3.08
N ASN A 178 19.48 -14.03 -4.28
CA ASN A 178 19.87 -13.35 -5.51
C ASN A 178 18.83 -12.24 -5.82
N PRO A 179 19.23 -10.95 -5.79
CA PRO A 179 18.31 -9.84 -5.95
C PRO A 179 17.63 -9.82 -7.33
N VAL A 180 18.30 -10.32 -8.37
CA VAL A 180 17.71 -10.40 -9.72
C VAL A 180 16.61 -11.44 -9.77
N THR A 181 16.85 -12.65 -9.21
CA THR A 181 15.83 -13.68 -9.13
C THR A 181 14.64 -13.27 -8.28
N VAL A 182 14.89 -12.60 -7.15
CA VAL A 182 13.81 -12.07 -6.28
C VAL A 182 12.99 -11.00 -7.00
N ALA A 183 13.64 -10.10 -7.77
CA ALA A 183 12.96 -8.97 -8.42
C ALA A 183 12.23 -9.34 -9.72
N LEU A 184 12.70 -10.35 -10.45
CA LEU A 184 12.23 -10.66 -11.80
C LEU A 184 11.70 -12.09 -11.98
N GLY A 185 11.88 -12.97 -10.99
CA GLY A 185 11.53 -14.38 -11.12
C GLY A 185 10.06 -14.67 -11.42
N GLU A 186 9.16 -13.84 -10.93
CA GLU A 186 7.71 -13.97 -11.15
C GLU A 186 7.23 -13.42 -12.51
N TYR A 187 8.08 -12.70 -13.24
CA TYR A 187 7.78 -12.23 -14.61
C TYR A 187 8.13 -13.30 -15.68
N GLN A 188 8.76 -14.39 -15.30
CA GLN A 188 9.09 -15.53 -16.18
C GLN A 188 7.94 -16.55 -16.13
#